data_4c08336385b0393d1ef8c4a829e672dc
#
_entry.id   4c08336385b0393d1ef8c4a829e672dc
#
_cell.length_a   1.000
_cell.length_b   1.000
_cell.length_c   1.000
_cell.angle_alpha   90.00
_cell.angle_beta   90.00
_cell.angle_gamma   90.00
#
_symmetry.space_group_name_H-M   'P 1'
#
loop_
_entity.id
_entity.type
_entity.pdbx_description
1 polymer ?
#
loop_
_entity_poly.entity_id
_entity_poly.type
_entity_poly.pdbx_seq_one_letter_code
_entity_poly.pdbx_strand_id
1 'polypeptide(L)'
;MPPKSPRDVADDALGRIVERLTTSHHRRRLARVRWTAAIDPPPGGLAEGEPPPRAGNAVSVLIDGAEAFRSMVDAIESARSHVHVTGWHVTPDFALTRDEAPRILRQLLAEVATRIPVRVLIWAGAPLPVLRPWRGDVRGIREQLVTGTRTQCALDARERPMHCHHEKTIVVDDQVAFVGGIDLTRFNGDRWDTPRHPARGGVGWHDVAARISGPAVQDVAQNFAMRWEATTGEKLPAASAPSVTGDVELQLVRTVPDGMYRQLPRGEFRILESYLRGLRAAQRFVYLENQFLWSPEILAVLREKLARPPTPDFRLVLVLPARPDNGADDTRGQLGTLVQADGDGGRLLACTLYAIGGEKDWPVYVHAKVGIVDDAWMTIGSANLNEHSLFNDTEMNLVTRDAGLATQTRVRLWAEHLQRPVDEVAGDPADVVDRVWKPIAHEQAERRKRGERATHRLSMLPGISRRSRLLLGPLQGLVVDA
;
A
#
# COMPACT_ATOMS: atom_id res chain seq x y z
N MET A 1 -23.43 -5.23 -27.66
CA MET A 1 -22.05 -5.71 -27.54
C MET A 1 -21.74 -6.68 -28.66
N PRO A 2 -20.57 -6.66 -29.32
CA PRO A 2 -20.18 -7.73 -30.23
C PRO A 2 -20.06 -9.06 -29.45
N PRO A 3 -20.44 -10.19 -30.02
CA PRO A 3 -20.33 -11.49 -29.36
C PRO A 3 -18.87 -11.79 -29.02
N LYS A 4 -18.64 -12.45 -27.87
CA LYS A 4 -17.32 -12.89 -27.45
C LYS A 4 -16.76 -13.88 -28.48
N SER A 5 -15.49 -13.74 -28.84
CA SER A 5 -14.83 -14.72 -29.69
C SER A 5 -14.70 -16.06 -28.94
N PRO A 6 -14.59 -17.22 -29.63
CA PRO A 6 -14.34 -18.50 -28.98
C PRO A 6 -13.10 -18.52 -28.08
N ARG A 7 -12.07 -17.70 -28.42
CA ARG A 7 -10.86 -17.54 -27.61
C ARG A 7 -11.17 -16.79 -26.30
N ASP A 8 -12.00 -15.74 -26.34
CA ASP A 8 -12.39 -14.98 -25.15
C ASP A 8 -13.24 -15.85 -24.19
N VAL A 9 -14.09 -16.73 -24.74
CA VAL A 9 -14.89 -17.68 -23.94
C VAL A 9 -14.01 -18.73 -23.26
N ALA A 10 -13.00 -19.25 -23.98
CA ALA A 10 -12.05 -20.20 -23.44
C ALA A 10 -11.18 -19.58 -22.34
N ASP A 11 -10.68 -18.34 -22.56
CA ASP A 11 -9.90 -17.58 -21.59
C ASP A 11 -10.70 -17.29 -20.30
N ASP A 12 -11.95 -16.84 -20.44
CA ASP A 12 -12.86 -16.64 -19.29
C ASP A 12 -13.13 -17.95 -18.52
N ALA A 13 -13.29 -19.08 -19.22
CA ALA A 13 -13.54 -20.35 -18.56
C ALA A 13 -12.31 -20.84 -17.79
N LEU A 14 -11.14 -20.73 -18.39
CA LEU A 14 -9.88 -21.13 -17.78
C LEU A 14 -9.50 -20.21 -16.61
N GLY A 15 -9.68 -18.91 -16.76
CA GLY A 15 -9.48 -17.93 -15.70
C GLY A 15 -10.35 -18.23 -14.47
N ARG A 16 -11.64 -18.57 -14.67
CA ARG A 16 -12.51 -19.00 -13.56
C ARG A 16 -12.06 -20.29 -12.89
N ILE A 17 -11.50 -21.24 -13.64
CA ILE A 17 -10.93 -22.46 -13.06
C ILE A 17 -9.72 -22.11 -12.19
N VAL A 18 -8.80 -21.31 -12.70
CA VAL A 18 -7.60 -20.88 -11.97
C VAL A 18 -8.01 -20.12 -10.70
N GLU A 19 -8.92 -19.14 -10.80
CA GLU A 19 -9.43 -18.39 -9.63
C GLU A 19 -10.01 -19.32 -8.55
N ARG A 20 -10.81 -20.31 -8.95
CA ARG A 20 -11.37 -21.32 -8.03
C ARG A 20 -10.28 -22.17 -7.37
N LEU A 21 -9.27 -22.59 -8.12
CA LEU A 21 -8.16 -23.40 -7.59
C LEU A 21 -7.34 -22.58 -6.59
N THR A 22 -7.02 -21.35 -6.92
CA THR A 22 -6.29 -20.40 -6.05
C THR A 22 -7.07 -20.14 -4.77
N THR A 23 -8.34 -19.72 -4.86
CA THR A 23 -9.18 -19.48 -3.68
C THR A 23 -9.34 -20.75 -2.82
N SER A 24 -9.49 -21.92 -3.45
CA SER A 24 -9.55 -23.20 -2.74
C SER A 24 -8.23 -23.54 -2.04
N HIS A 25 -7.09 -23.21 -2.67
CA HIS A 25 -5.77 -23.36 -2.05
C HIS A 25 -5.65 -22.45 -0.82
N HIS A 26 -5.99 -21.17 -0.92
CA HIS A 26 -5.96 -20.22 0.19
C HIS A 26 -6.85 -20.66 1.34
N ARG A 27 -8.10 -21.07 1.07
CA ARG A 27 -9.02 -21.59 2.09
C ARG A 27 -8.44 -22.81 2.82
N ARG A 28 -7.88 -23.78 2.10
CA ARG A 28 -7.26 -24.97 2.72
C ARG A 28 -6.03 -24.60 3.54
N ARG A 29 -5.19 -23.67 3.05
CA ARG A 29 -4.01 -23.18 3.78
C ARG A 29 -4.43 -22.51 5.08
N LEU A 30 -5.34 -21.54 5.01
CA LEU A 30 -5.81 -20.80 6.19
C LEU A 30 -6.54 -21.70 7.20
N ALA A 31 -7.32 -22.68 6.73
CA ALA A 31 -7.94 -23.69 7.60
C ALA A 31 -6.88 -24.52 8.37
N ARG A 32 -5.79 -24.92 7.69
CA ARG A 32 -4.71 -25.68 8.32
C ARG A 32 -4.02 -24.91 9.46
N VAL A 33 -3.85 -23.60 9.29
CA VAL A 33 -3.20 -22.74 10.29
C VAL A 33 -4.20 -22.03 11.21
N ARG A 34 -5.49 -22.39 11.15
CA ARG A 34 -6.59 -21.86 11.99
C ARG A 34 -6.87 -20.35 11.79
N TRP A 35 -6.78 -19.92 10.54
CA TRP A 35 -7.11 -18.55 10.09
C TRP A 35 -8.32 -18.50 9.16
N THR A 36 -9.27 -19.41 9.31
CA THR A 36 -10.47 -19.47 8.45
C THR A 36 -11.29 -18.19 8.52
N ALA A 37 -11.34 -17.52 9.69
CA ALA A 37 -12.03 -16.25 9.86
C ALA A 37 -11.44 -15.13 8.98
N ALA A 38 -10.16 -15.18 8.64
CA ALA A 38 -9.54 -14.15 7.81
C ALA A 38 -10.04 -14.13 6.36
N ILE A 39 -10.48 -15.29 5.82
CA ILE A 39 -10.95 -15.39 4.43
C ILE A 39 -12.47 -15.28 4.31
N ASP A 40 -13.18 -15.48 5.39
CA ASP A 40 -14.65 -15.44 5.42
C ASP A 40 -15.20 -14.68 6.66
N PRO A 41 -14.68 -13.47 6.92
CA PRO A 41 -15.09 -12.71 8.09
C PRO A 41 -16.49 -12.10 7.89
N PRO A 42 -17.24 -11.83 8.98
CA PRO A 42 -18.47 -11.03 8.89
C PRO A 42 -18.14 -9.58 8.48
N PRO A 43 -19.15 -8.81 8.03
CA PRO A 43 -18.99 -7.37 7.81
C PRO A 43 -18.48 -6.67 9.08
N GLY A 44 -17.65 -5.63 8.92
CA GLY A 44 -17.06 -4.90 10.04
C GLY A 44 -15.96 -3.96 9.56
N GLY A 45 -14.83 -3.90 10.24
CA GLY A 45 -13.68 -3.10 9.80
C GLY A 45 -12.40 -3.46 10.53
N LEU A 46 -12.51 -3.75 11.83
CA LEU A 46 -11.36 -4.18 12.63
C LEU A 46 -11.26 -5.72 12.61
N ALA A 47 -10.04 -6.23 12.57
CA ALA A 47 -9.78 -7.66 12.63
C ALA A 47 -9.84 -8.16 14.07
N GLU A 48 -10.11 -9.45 14.26
CA GLU A 48 -10.14 -10.07 15.59
C GLU A 48 -8.75 -10.48 16.08
N GLY A 49 -8.55 -10.51 17.41
CA GLY A 49 -7.33 -11.02 18.07
C GLY A 49 -6.28 -9.94 18.37
N GLU A 50 -5.04 -10.38 18.51
CA GLU A 50 -3.92 -9.56 18.97
C GLU A 50 -3.03 -9.08 17.79
N PRO A 51 -2.54 -7.82 17.78
CA PRO A 51 -2.87 -6.77 18.75
C PRO A 51 -4.31 -6.27 18.60
N PRO A 52 -4.95 -5.89 19.74
CA PRO A 52 -6.30 -5.35 19.71
C PRO A 52 -6.30 -3.91 19.19
N PRO A 53 -7.46 -3.35 18.87
CA PRO A 53 -7.58 -1.91 18.67
C PRO A 53 -7.14 -1.14 19.92
N ARG A 54 -6.41 -0.05 19.73
CA ARG A 54 -5.93 0.82 20.81
C ARG A 54 -6.49 2.21 20.65
N ALA A 55 -7.21 2.68 21.64
CA ALA A 55 -7.68 4.06 21.72
C ALA A 55 -6.56 5.01 22.16
N GLY A 56 -6.74 6.29 21.91
CA GLY A 56 -5.86 7.32 22.46
C GLY A 56 -4.67 7.69 21.55
N ASN A 57 -4.77 7.47 20.24
CA ASN A 57 -3.70 7.80 19.30
C ASN A 57 -3.97 9.13 18.61
N ALA A 58 -2.89 9.85 18.28
CA ALA A 58 -2.90 10.89 17.26
C ALA A 58 -2.30 10.33 15.97
N VAL A 59 -2.97 10.59 14.86
CA VAL A 59 -2.59 10.10 13.53
C VAL A 59 -2.52 11.26 12.55
N SER A 60 -1.39 11.40 11.86
CA SER A 60 -1.22 12.33 10.75
C SER A 60 -0.98 11.53 9.46
N VAL A 61 -1.87 11.68 8.49
CA VAL A 61 -1.69 11.09 7.17
C VAL A 61 -0.77 11.99 6.34
N LEU A 62 0.28 11.40 5.81
CA LEU A 62 1.34 12.06 5.06
C LEU A 62 1.22 11.64 3.59
N ILE A 63 0.93 12.60 2.74
CA ILE A 63 0.71 12.37 1.31
C ILE A 63 1.98 12.78 0.57
N ASP A 64 2.51 11.85 -0.20
CA ASP A 64 3.75 11.94 -0.95
C ASP A 64 5.04 12.06 -0.12
N GLY A 65 6.13 11.75 -0.78
CA GLY A 65 7.42 11.64 -0.14
C GLY A 65 7.93 12.94 0.49
N ALA A 66 7.65 14.08 -0.09
CA ALA A 66 8.14 15.35 0.46
C ALA A 66 7.59 15.63 1.86
N GLU A 67 6.28 15.41 2.08
CA GLU A 67 5.65 15.57 3.39
C GLU A 67 6.13 14.47 4.35
N ALA A 68 6.15 13.23 3.88
CA ALA A 68 6.52 12.08 4.69
C ALA A 68 7.99 12.12 5.14
N PHE A 69 8.93 12.38 4.23
CA PHE A 69 10.35 12.39 4.57
C PHE A 69 10.70 13.56 5.48
N ARG A 70 10.07 14.74 5.32
CA ARG A 70 10.26 15.84 6.27
C ARG A 70 9.87 15.43 7.68
N SER A 71 8.67 14.86 7.84
CA SER A 71 8.18 14.38 9.14
C SER A 71 9.05 13.26 9.74
N MET A 72 9.58 12.36 8.89
CA MET A 72 10.50 11.29 9.32
C MET A 72 11.85 11.88 9.78
N VAL A 73 12.42 12.83 9.04
CA VAL A 73 13.67 13.52 9.41
C VAL A 73 13.53 14.22 10.76
N ASP A 74 12.48 15.01 10.95
CA ASP A 74 12.24 15.75 12.19
C ASP A 74 12.11 14.79 13.40
N ALA A 75 11.42 13.65 13.22
CA ALA A 75 11.30 12.64 14.27
C ALA A 75 12.64 11.97 14.59
N ILE A 76 13.40 11.58 13.56
CA ILE A 76 14.71 10.91 13.73
C ILE A 76 15.72 11.86 14.38
N GLU A 77 15.77 13.12 13.98
CA GLU A 77 16.67 14.13 14.57
C GLU A 77 16.35 14.40 16.05
N SER A 78 15.08 14.41 16.41
CA SER A 78 14.62 14.62 17.78
C SER A 78 14.75 13.41 18.70
N ALA A 79 15.13 12.22 18.17
CA ALA A 79 15.23 10.97 18.90
C ALA A 79 16.20 11.03 20.08
N ARG A 80 15.81 10.42 21.21
CA ARG A 80 16.56 10.48 22.49
C ARG A 80 16.97 9.12 23.04
N SER A 81 16.30 8.02 22.64
CA SER A 81 16.59 6.69 23.15
C SER A 81 16.97 5.69 22.06
N HIS A 82 16.26 5.65 20.94
CA HIS A 82 16.56 4.76 19.82
C HIS A 82 15.80 5.12 18.55
N VAL A 83 16.30 4.65 17.41
CA VAL A 83 15.62 4.67 16.12
C VAL A 83 15.66 3.29 15.50
N HIS A 84 14.51 2.74 15.15
CA HIS A 84 14.36 1.47 14.46
C HIS A 84 13.71 1.70 13.08
N VAL A 85 14.32 1.19 12.03
CA VAL A 85 13.86 1.36 10.63
C VAL A 85 13.68 -0.02 10.00
N THR A 86 12.53 -0.29 9.39
CA THR A 86 12.36 -1.41 8.46
C THR A 86 12.09 -0.91 7.06
N GLY A 87 12.54 -1.63 6.05
CA GLY A 87 12.26 -1.33 4.66
C GLY A 87 12.41 -2.55 3.76
N TRP A 88 11.73 -2.50 2.63
CA TRP A 88 11.96 -3.43 1.54
C TRP A 88 13.31 -3.15 0.87
N HIS A 89 13.60 -1.87 0.63
CA HIS A 89 14.85 -1.40 0.06
C HIS A 89 15.19 -0.02 0.61
N VAL A 90 16.48 0.26 0.83
CA VAL A 90 16.96 1.59 1.19
C VAL A 90 18.11 2.01 0.26
N THR A 91 18.22 3.32 0.02
CA THR A 91 19.34 3.88 -0.75
C THR A 91 20.14 4.80 0.18
N PRO A 92 21.38 4.46 0.55
CA PRO A 92 22.13 5.20 1.56
C PRO A 92 22.34 6.69 1.24
N ASP A 93 22.53 7.02 -0.02
CA ASP A 93 22.72 8.40 -0.50
C ASP A 93 21.41 9.07 -0.96
N PHE A 94 20.25 8.54 -0.57
CA PHE A 94 18.95 9.14 -0.86
C PHE A 94 18.77 10.45 -0.08
N ALA A 95 18.45 11.53 -0.80
CA ALA A 95 18.12 12.82 -0.22
C ALA A 95 16.67 12.82 0.27
N LEU A 96 16.48 12.79 1.58
CA LEU A 96 15.17 12.83 2.24
C LEU A 96 14.50 14.20 2.14
N THR A 97 15.31 15.28 2.10
CA THR A 97 14.83 16.64 1.87
C THR A 97 15.55 17.24 0.67
N ARG A 98 14.93 18.28 0.06
CA ARG A 98 15.47 18.94 -1.15
C ARG A 98 15.51 20.46 -1.00
N ASP A 99 15.82 20.90 0.19
CA ASP A 99 16.14 22.27 0.52
C ASP A 99 17.65 22.58 0.27
N GLU A 100 18.10 23.75 0.69
CA GLU A 100 19.50 24.18 0.51
C GLU A 100 20.52 23.27 1.21
N ALA A 101 20.11 22.58 2.27
CA ALA A 101 20.91 21.63 3.04
C ALA A 101 20.23 20.26 3.12
N PRO A 102 20.22 19.47 2.03
CA PRO A 102 19.45 18.24 1.97
C PRO A 102 19.94 17.21 2.99
N ARG A 103 19.00 16.58 3.70
CA ARG A 103 19.30 15.49 4.64
C ARG A 103 19.45 14.18 3.88
N ILE A 104 20.65 13.65 3.86
CA ILE A 104 20.96 12.35 3.22
C ILE A 104 20.77 11.24 4.23
N LEU A 105 20.06 10.17 3.85
CA LEU A 105 19.67 9.08 4.74
C LEU A 105 20.83 8.53 5.56
N ARG A 106 21.95 8.12 4.92
CA ARG A 106 23.11 7.58 5.62
C ARG A 106 23.71 8.58 6.61
N GLN A 107 23.80 9.85 6.22
CA GLN A 107 24.38 10.88 7.07
C GLN A 107 23.52 11.15 8.29
N LEU A 108 22.21 11.28 8.12
CA LEU A 108 21.23 11.43 9.19
C LEU A 108 21.32 10.28 10.21
N LEU A 109 21.26 9.03 9.72
CA LEU A 109 21.34 7.85 10.60
C LEU A 109 22.69 7.74 11.32
N ALA A 110 23.81 8.04 10.63
CA ALA A 110 25.14 8.02 11.21
C ALA A 110 25.32 9.09 12.31
N GLU A 111 24.80 10.30 12.09
CA GLU A 111 24.82 11.38 13.06
C GLU A 111 24.05 11.00 14.34
N VAL A 112 22.81 10.53 14.18
CA VAL A 112 21.96 10.08 15.30
C VAL A 112 22.60 8.90 16.04
N ALA A 113 23.22 7.98 15.30
CA ALA A 113 23.91 6.80 15.88
C ALA A 113 25.13 7.16 16.76
N THR A 114 25.62 8.41 16.73
CA THR A 114 26.70 8.85 17.65
C THR A 114 26.21 8.93 19.09
N ARG A 115 24.91 9.16 19.32
CA ARG A 115 24.29 9.46 20.62
C ARG A 115 23.30 8.41 21.11
N ILE A 116 22.65 7.66 20.23
CA ILE A 116 21.67 6.63 20.56
C ILE A 116 21.77 5.43 19.60
N PRO A 117 21.26 4.24 19.96
CA PRO A 117 21.17 3.10 19.06
C PRO A 117 20.29 3.39 17.85
N VAL A 118 20.83 3.15 16.64
CA VAL A 118 20.08 3.19 15.37
C VAL A 118 20.17 1.80 14.74
N ARG A 119 19.03 1.15 14.54
CA ARG A 119 18.91 -0.19 13.95
C ARG A 119 18.10 -0.16 12.68
N VAL A 120 18.64 -0.72 11.62
CA VAL A 120 18.01 -0.81 10.29
C VAL A 120 17.83 -2.29 9.94
N LEU A 121 16.63 -2.70 9.63
CA LEU A 121 16.28 -4.07 9.22
C LEU A 121 15.71 -4.02 7.80
N ILE A 122 16.44 -4.55 6.82
CA ILE A 122 16.07 -4.54 5.41
C ILE A 122 15.82 -5.96 4.93
N TRP A 123 14.92 -6.14 4.00
CA TRP A 123 14.85 -7.38 3.24
C TRP A 123 16.20 -7.69 2.59
N ALA A 124 16.65 -8.93 2.69
CA ALA A 124 17.97 -9.33 2.19
C ALA A 124 18.09 -9.29 0.65
N GLY A 125 16.98 -9.02 -0.05
CA GLY A 125 16.92 -9.08 -1.50
C GLY A 125 16.69 -10.49 -2.05
N ALA A 126 16.35 -10.57 -3.32
CA ALA A 126 16.08 -11.82 -4.01
C ALA A 126 17.32 -12.74 -4.03
N PRO A 127 17.15 -14.06 -3.84
CA PRO A 127 18.26 -15.01 -3.80
C PRO A 127 18.92 -15.20 -5.18
N LEU A 128 18.20 -14.97 -6.27
CA LEU A 128 18.69 -15.14 -7.63
C LEU A 128 19.10 -13.80 -8.25
N PRO A 129 20.28 -13.71 -8.91
CA PRO A 129 20.79 -12.44 -9.42
C PRO A 129 19.98 -11.87 -10.63
N VAL A 130 19.08 -12.66 -11.19
CA VAL A 130 18.15 -12.21 -12.25
C VAL A 130 16.99 -11.40 -11.69
N LEU A 131 16.69 -11.53 -10.40
CA LEU A 131 15.63 -10.80 -9.71
C LEU A 131 16.20 -9.58 -8.98
N ARG A 132 15.44 -8.50 -8.91
CA ARG A 132 15.87 -7.25 -8.27
C ARG A 132 14.92 -6.85 -7.14
N PRO A 133 15.46 -6.23 -6.06
CA PRO A 133 16.87 -6.07 -5.73
C PRO A 133 17.53 -7.40 -5.41
N TRP A 134 18.75 -7.63 -5.91
CA TRP A 134 19.50 -8.86 -5.64
C TRP A 134 20.22 -8.81 -4.30
N ARG A 135 20.35 -9.95 -3.62
CA ARG A 135 21.06 -10.07 -2.32
C ARG A 135 22.49 -9.52 -2.32
N GLY A 136 23.19 -9.59 -3.46
CA GLY A 136 24.53 -9.00 -3.59
C GLY A 136 24.50 -7.48 -3.50
N ASP A 137 23.55 -6.86 -4.19
CA ASP A 137 23.37 -5.40 -4.18
C ASP A 137 22.98 -4.93 -2.77
N VAL A 138 22.06 -5.64 -2.11
CA VAL A 138 21.60 -5.31 -0.75
C VAL A 138 22.69 -5.47 0.31
N ARG A 139 23.63 -6.45 0.15
CA ARG A 139 24.82 -6.51 1.01
C ARG A 139 25.69 -5.27 0.87
N GLY A 140 25.91 -4.79 -0.35
CA GLY A 140 26.62 -3.53 -0.59
C GLY A 140 25.95 -2.32 0.06
N ILE A 141 24.62 -2.26 0.05
CA ILE A 141 23.83 -1.25 0.75
C ILE A 141 24.08 -1.31 2.26
N ARG A 142 24.01 -2.52 2.84
CA ARG A 142 24.32 -2.73 4.26
C ARG A 142 25.73 -2.24 4.61
N GLU A 143 26.73 -2.63 3.83
CA GLU A 143 28.11 -2.21 4.02
C GLU A 143 28.27 -0.68 4.01
N GLN A 144 27.60 -0.01 3.05
CA GLN A 144 27.60 1.44 3.00
C GLN A 144 26.98 2.08 4.25
N LEU A 145 25.88 1.53 4.78
CA LEU A 145 25.22 2.05 5.98
C LEU A 145 26.08 1.94 7.24
N VAL A 146 26.82 0.81 7.39
CA VAL A 146 27.53 0.50 8.65
C VAL A 146 29.00 0.95 8.64
N THR A 147 29.67 1.00 7.48
CA THR A 147 31.10 1.31 7.41
C THR A 147 31.37 2.75 7.87
N GLY A 148 32.21 2.88 8.90
CA GLY A 148 32.57 4.19 9.49
C GLY A 148 31.43 4.87 10.27
N THR A 149 30.38 4.14 10.63
CA THR A 149 29.26 4.64 11.44
C THR A 149 29.01 3.74 12.64
N ARG A 150 28.13 4.16 13.55
CA ARG A 150 27.61 3.33 14.65
C ARG A 150 26.21 2.75 14.33
N THR A 151 25.72 2.95 13.11
CA THR A 151 24.45 2.37 12.66
C THR A 151 24.57 0.85 12.57
N GLN A 152 23.60 0.15 13.12
CA GLN A 152 23.48 -1.31 12.99
C GLN A 152 22.53 -1.61 11.83
N CYS A 153 22.90 -2.54 10.96
CA CYS A 153 22.05 -2.96 9.86
C CYS A 153 22.03 -4.48 9.74
N ALA A 154 20.84 -5.07 9.77
CA ALA A 154 20.61 -6.50 9.57
C ALA A 154 19.80 -6.73 8.29
N LEU A 155 20.06 -7.88 7.64
CA LEU A 155 19.38 -8.32 6.43
C LEU A 155 18.46 -9.49 6.76
N ASP A 156 17.14 -9.29 6.65
CA ASP A 156 16.16 -10.35 6.88
C ASP A 156 15.98 -11.20 5.61
N ALA A 157 16.42 -12.45 5.69
CA ALA A 157 16.37 -13.44 4.61
C ALA A 157 15.44 -14.61 4.96
N ARG A 158 14.45 -14.37 5.82
CA ARG A 158 13.50 -15.41 6.28
C ARG A 158 12.25 -15.51 5.41
N GLU A 159 12.18 -14.74 4.32
CA GLU A 159 11.08 -14.79 3.39
C GLU A 159 10.87 -16.20 2.81
N ARG A 160 9.64 -16.49 2.37
CA ARG A 160 9.38 -17.66 1.55
C ARG A 160 10.06 -17.53 0.18
N PRO A 161 10.40 -18.63 -0.50
CA PRO A 161 10.90 -18.56 -1.86
C PRO A 161 9.99 -17.71 -2.76
N MET A 162 10.59 -16.78 -3.52
CA MET A 162 9.88 -15.85 -4.43
C MET A 162 9.00 -14.80 -3.75
N HIS A 163 9.19 -14.55 -2.44
CA HIS A 163 8.49 -13.55 -1.65
C HIS A 163 9.47 -12.63 -0.94
N CYS A 164 8.96 -11.59 -0.29
CA CYS A 164 9.79 -10.57 0.34
C CYS A 164 9.30 -10.14 1.73
N HIS A 165 10.12 -9.34 2.39
CA HIS A 165 9.71 -8.53 3.53
C HIS A 165 9.37 -7.15 3.02
N HIS A 166 8.08 -6.80 3.00
CA HIS A 166 7.59 -5.59 2.32
C HIS A 166 7.11 -4.50 3.28
N GLU A 167 7.22 -4.70 4.59
CA GLU A 167 6.92 -3.67 5.59
C GLU A 167 7.85 -2.46 5.46
N LYS A 168 7.30 -1.26 5.64
CA LYS A 168 8.03 -0.01 5.71
C LYS A 168 7.60 0.72 6.98
N THR A 169 8.46 0.65 8.00
CA THR A 169 8.15 1.26 9.30
C THR A 169 9.36 1.99 9.88
N ILE A 170 9.11 3.05 10.61
CA ILE A 170 10.10 3.71 11.45
C ILE A 170 9.50 3.83 12.85
N VAL A 171 10.28 3.50 13.88
CA VAL A 171 9.92 3.69 15.28
C VAL A 171 10.98 4.56 15.93
N VAL A 172 10.54 5.62 16.59
CA VAL A 172 11.40 6.56 17.31
C VAL A 172 11.00 6.55 18.79
N ASP A 173 11.93 6.16 19.66
CA ASP A 173 11.80 6.21 21.13
C ASP A 173 10.59 5.44 21.69
N ASP A 174 9.97 4.53 20.95
CA ASP A 174 8.67 3.92 21.21
C ASP A 174 7.51 4.95 21.37
N GLN A 175 7.72 6.19 20.96
CA GLN A 175 6.74 7.28 21.09
C GLN A 175 6.10 7.68 19.77
N VAL A 176 6.82 7.53 18.66
CA VAL A 176 6.36 7.84 17.31
C VAL A 176 6.65 6.66 16.40
N ALA A 177 5.68 6.32 15.57
CA ALA A 177 5.89 5.36 14.49
C ALA A 177 5.39 5.92 13.14
N PHE A 178 6.02 5.42 12.06
CA PHE A 178 5.55 5.62 10.69
C PHE A 178 5.22 4.26 10.09
N VAL A 179 4.09 4.18 9.41
CA VAL A 179 3.60 2.98 8.70
C VAL A 179 3.03 3.42 7.36
N GLY A 180 3.40 2.78 6.26
CA GLY A 180 2.87 3.15 4.94
C GLY A 180 3.52 2.44 3.77
N GLY A 181 3.34 3.00 2.57
CA GLY A 181 3.92 2.49 1.33
C GLY A 181 5.34 3.02 1.04
N ILE A 182 5.76 4.07 1.72
CA ILE A 182 6.95 4.86 1.37
C ILE A 182 8.24 4.22 1.88
N ASP A 183 9.08 3.72 0.98
CA ASP A 183 10.45 3.27 1.28
C ASP A 183 11.47 4.42 1.20
N LEU A 184 12.55 4.32 1.96
CA LEU A 184 13.67 5.28 1.97
C LEU A 184 14.63 5.03 0.79
N THR A 185 14.13 5.10 -0.44
CA THR A 185 14.89 4.67 -1.62
C THR A 185 14.55 5.45 -2.89
N ARG A 186 15.47 5.41 -3.84
CA ARG A 186 15.24 5.80 -5.25
C ARG A 186 15.26 4.60 -6.21
N PHE A 187 15.26 3.40 -5.69
CA PHE A 187 15.21 2.20 -6.53
C PHE A 187 13.88 2.16 -7.31
N ASN A 188 13.94 1.92 -8.62
CA ASN A 188 12.82 1.96 -9.56
C ASN A 188 12.06 3.30 -9.65
N GLY A 189 12.64 4.39 -9.17
CA GLY A 189 12.06 5.74 -9.28
C GLY A 189 12.25 6.59 -8.04
N ASP A 190 11.92 7.84 -8.18
CA ASP A 190 12.11 8.83 -7.13
C ASP A 190 10.88 8.95 -6.24
N ARG A 191 10.99 8.43 -4.98
CA ARG A 191 9.91 8.49 -3.99
C ARG A 191 9.67 9.89 -3.45
N TRP A 192 10.62 10.79 -3.64
CA TRP A 192 10.40 12.18 -3.25
C TRP A 192 9.51 12.86 -4.29
N ASP A 193 8.28 13.10 -3.95
CA ASP A 193 7.35 13.88 -4.75
C ASP A 193 6.51 14.80 -3.86
N THR A 194 5.80 15.70 -4.47
CA THR A 194 4.90 16.66 -3.82
C THR A 194 3.50 16.47 -4.38
N PRO A 195 2.45 16.93 -3.67
CA PRO A 195 1.07 16.87 -4.18
C PRO A 195 0.85 17.59 -5.52
N ARG A 196 1.86 18.33 -6.01
CA ARG A 196 1.81 18.96 -7.33
C ARG A 196 2.24 18.05 -8.47
N HIS A 197 2.96 16.99 -8.18
CA HIS A 197 3.54 16.06 -9.18
C HIS A 197 4.13 16.81 -10.39
N PRO A 198 5.18 17.62 -10.21
CA PRO A 198 5.75 18.40 -11.32
C PRO A 198 6.34 17.47 -12.38
N ALA A 199 6.16 17.84 -13.64
CA ALA A 199 6.77 17.11 -14.75
C ALA A 199 8.31 17.21 -14.68
N ARG A 200 9.02 16.08 -14.60
CA ARG A 200 10.47 15.99 -14.34
C ARG A 200 11.25 15.25 -15.42
N GLY A 201 10.63 14.92 -16.53
CA GLY A 201 11.27 14.06 -17.53
C GLY A 201 11.47 12.60 -17.06
N GLY A 202 10.72 12.16 -16.04
CA GLY A 202 10.74 10.82 -15.48
C GLY A 202 9.45 10.52 -14.69
N VAL A 203 9.35 9.29 -14.18
CA VAL A 203 8.19 8.84 -13.42
C VAL A 203 8.28 9.37 -11.99
N GLY A 204 7.32 10.22 -11.60
CA GLY A 204 7.08 10.61 -10.21
C GLY A 204 6.24 9.55 -9.48
N TRP A 205 6.30 9.54 -8.16
CA TRP A 205 5.59 8.56 -7.34
C TRP A 205 4.53 9.26 -6.50
N HIS A 206 3.34 8.66 -6.45
CA HIS A 206 2.30 8.98 -5.48
C HIS A 206 2.24 7.87 -4.44
N ASP A 207 2.43 8.21 -3.18
CA ASP A 207 2.42 7.25 -2.08
C ASP A 207 1.94 7.89 -0.77
N VAL A 208 1.52 7.06 0.19
CA VAL A 208 0.96 7.52 1.45
C VAL A 208 1.60 6.78 2.62
N ALA A 209 1.89 7.54 3.68
CA ALA A 209 2.27 6.99 4.97
C ALA A 209 1.44 7.66 6.08
N ALA A 210 1.46 7.06 7.27
CA ALA A 210 0.90 7.65 8.46
C ALA A 210 1.97 7.79 9.54
N ARG A 211 2.02 8.95 10.19
CA ARG A 211 2.71 9.17 11.45
C ARG A 211 1.75 8.92 12.59
N ILE A 212 2.14 8.08 13.53
CA ILE A 212 1.34 7.65 14.68
C ILE A 212 2.08 8.06 15.95
N SER A 213 1.38 8.60 16.92
CA SER A 213 1.81 8.69 18.32
C SER A 213 0.70 8.17 19.21
N GLY A 214 1.06 7.61 20.38
CA GLY A 214 0.09 6.99 21.29
C GLY A 214 0.22 5.47 21.39
N PRO A 215 -0.72 4.79 22.05
CA PRO A 215 -0.60 3.38 22.45
C PRO A 215 -0.33 2.39 21.31
N ALA A 216 -0.78 2.67 20.10
CA ALA A 216 -0.57 1.77 18.94
C ALA A 216 0.90 1.69 18.49
N VAL A 217 1.75 2.65 18.84
CA VAL A 217 3.20 2.63 18.53
C VAL A 217 3.86 1.39 19.12
N GLN A 218 3.40 0.92 20.29
CA GLN A 218 3.89 -0.29 20.93
C GLN A 218 3.81 -1.51 20.01
N ASP A 219 2.77 -1.63 19.21
CA ASP A 219 2.57 -2.80 18.33
C ASP A 219 3.55 -2.79 17.15
N VAL A 220 3.87 -1.60 16.62
CA VAL A 220 4.93 -1.43 15.60
C VAL A 220 6.31 -1.76 16.17
N ALA A 221 6.61 -1.25 17.37
CA ALA A 221 7.86 -1.51 18.06
C ALA A 221 8.07 -3.00 18.40
N GLN A 222 7.02 -3.67 18.87
CA GLN A 222 7.04 -5.12 19.14
C GLN A 222 7.28 -5.94 17.87
N ASN A 223 6.67 -5.55 16.76
CA ASN A 223 6.91 -6.21 15.47
C ASN A 223 8.36 -6.06 15.03
N PHE A 224 8.94 -4.86 15.13
CA PHE A 224 10.36 -4.66 14.86
C PHE A 224 11.23 -5.53 15.76
N ALA A 225 10.99 -5.51 17.08
CA ALA A 225 11.78 -6.29 18.06
C ALA A 225 11.73 -7.80 17.78
N MET A 226 10.56 -8.33 17.45
CA MET A 226 10.39 -9.75 17.07
C MET A 226 11.22 -10.11 15.83
N ARG A 227 11.16 -9.29 14.79
CA ARG A 227 11.90 -9.52 13.54
C ARG A 227 13.41 -9.35 13.74
N TRP A 228 13.81 -8.34 14.52
CA TRP A 228 15.21 -8.10 14.86
C TRP A 228 15.80 -9.28 15.62
N GLU A 229 15.13 -9.76 16.69
CA GLU A 229 15.55 -10.95 17.45
C GLU A 229 15.65 -12.17 16.55
N ALA A 230 14.66 -12.40 15.69
CA ALA A 230 14.68 -13.53 14.76
C ALA A 230 15.86 -13.48 13.79
N THR A 231 16.25 -12.28 13.35
CA THR A 231 17.31 -12.10 12.33
C THR A 231 18.70 -12.08 12.93
N THR A 232 18.87 -11.45 14.10
CA THR A 232 20.19 -11.20 14.71
C THR A 232 20.49 -12.06 15.94
N GLY A 233 19.47 -12.62 16.58
CA GLY A 233 19.56 -13.26 17.89
C GLY A 233 19.55 -12.26 19.07
N GLU A 234 19.64 -10.95 18.81
CA GLU A 234 19.62 -9.92 19.86
C GLU A 234 18.17 -9.65 20.29
N LYS A 235 17.88 -9.89 21.58
CA LYS A 235 16.60 -9.53 22.16
C LYS A 235 16.63 -8.08 22.62
N LEU A 236 15.76 -7.26 22.04
CA LEU A 236 15.60 -5.87 22.45
C LEU A 236 14.80 -5.76 23.75
N PRO A 237 14.96 -4.66 24.53
CA PRO A 237 14.08 -4.35 25.63
C PRO A 237 12.61 -4.36 25.20
N ALA A 238 11.70 -4.65 26.14
CA ALA A 238 10.28 -4.53 25.87
C ALA A 238 9.95 -3.08 25.50
N ALA A 239 9.14 -2.90 24.43
CA ALA A 239 8.69 -1.58 24.05
C ALA A 239 7.93 -0.90 25.18
N SER A 240 8.23 0.36 25.45
CA SER A 240 7.49 1.15 26.42
C SER A 240 6.07 1.39 25.89
N ALA A 241 5.07 1.38 26.78
CA ALA A 241 3.71 1.77 26.41
C ALA A 241 3.64 3.30 26.30
N PRO A 242 3.40 3.88 25.09
CA PRO A 242 3.30 5.33 24.94
C PRO A 242 2.08 5.89 25.68
N SER A 243 2.17 7.15 26.09
CA SER A 243 1.04 7.87 26.65
C SER A 243 -0.05 8.10 25.59
N VAL A 244 -1.28 8.32 26.03
CA VAL A 244 -2.37 8.82 25.20
C VAL A 244 -1.99 10.18 24.61
N THR A 245 -2.13 10.36 23.31
CA THR A 245 -1.75 11.59 22.58
C THR A 245 -2.89 12.18 21.77
N GLY A 246 -4.00 11.47 21.62
CA GLY A 246 -5.17 11.86 20.84
C GLY A 246 -6.38 11.00 21.18
N ASP A 247 -7.34 10.93 20.28
CA ASP A 247 -8.63 10.27 20.46
C ASP A 247 -8.92 9.15 19.45
N VAL A 248 -8.02 8.96 18.47
CA VAL A 248 -8.22 7.97 17.41
C VAL A 248 -8.05 6.55 17.96
N GLU A 249 -9.04 5.68 17.72
CA GLU A 249 -8.88 4.23 17.87
C GLU A 249 -8.18 3.66 16.62
N LEU A 250 -7.08 2.96 16.84
CA LEU A 250 -6.22 2.44 15.79
C LEU A 250 -5.88 0.97 16.04
N GLN A 251 -5.92 0.14 15.00
CA GLN A 251 -5.44 -1.23 15.02
C GLN A 251 -4.29 -1.41 14.02
N LEU A 252 -3.18 -2.00 14.47
CA LEU A 252 -2.13 -2.48 13.58
C LEU A 252 -2.48 -3.91 13.16
N VAL A 253 -2.53 -4.14 11.86
CA VAL A 253 -2.80 -5.45 11.26
C VAL A 253 -1.65 -5.85 10.35
N ARG A 254 -1.35 -7.16 10.31
CA ARG A 254 -0.19 -7.66 9.55
C ARG A 254 -0.58 -8.82 8.64
N THR A 255 0.22 -9.02 7.62
CA THR A 255 0.42 -10.31 7.00
C THR A 255 1.78 -10.85 7.44
N VAL A 256 1.80 -12.01 8.04
CA VAL A 256 3.01 -12.77 8.36
C VAL A 256 2.75 -14.22 7.95
N PRO A 257 3.50 -14.77 6.99
CA PRO A 257 3.31 -16.15 6.57
C PRO A 257 3.53 -17.15 7.71
N ASP A 258 2.78 -18.24 7.69
CA ASP A 258 2.91 -19.33 8.65
C ASP A 258 4.31 -19.95 8.63
N GLY A 259 4.84 -20.27 9.81
CA GLY A 259 6.15 -20.90 10.00
C GLY A 259 7.36 -19.96 9.84
N MET A 260 7.16 -18.66 9.58
CA MET A 260 8.23 -17.70 9.39
C MET A 260 8.92 -17.31 10.70
N TYR A 261 8.17 -17.01 11.74
CA TYR A 261 8.69 -16.63 13.06
C TYR A 261 8.18 -17.58 14.13
N ARG A 262 9.10 -17.93 15.08
CA ARG A 262 8.78 -18.85 16.19
C ARG A 262 7.67 -18.28 17.10
N GLN A 263 7.60 -16.95 17.24
CA GLN A 263 6.60 -16.25 18.02
C GLN A 263 5.23 -16.27 17.35
N LEU A 264 5.16 -16.45 16.02
CA LEU A 264 3.95 -16.52 15.21
C LEU A 264 3.91 -17.78 14.35
N PRO A 265 3.86 -18.99 14.96
CA PRO A 265 4.01 -20.25 14.20
C PRO A 265 2.87 -20.49 13.21
N ARG A 266 1.69 -19.92 13.46
CA ARG A 266 0.53 -20.00 12.58
C ARG A 266 0.45 -18.86 11.56
N GLY A 267 1.43 -17.94 11.60
CA GLY A 267 1.37 -16.70 10.83
C GLY A 267 0.29 -15.74 11.34
N GLU A 268 0.02 -14.72 10.54
CA GLU A 268 -1.01 -13.71 10.77
C GLU A 268 -1.56 -13.22 9.43
N PHE A 269 -2.88 -13.11 9.27
CA PHE A 269 -3.55 -12.74 8.01
C PHE A 269 -4.62 -11.68 8.25
N ARG A 270 -4.39 -10.76 9.18
CA ARG A 270 -5.38 -9.76 9.59
C ARG A 270 -5.54 -8.60 8.60
N ILE A 271 -4.56 -8.37 7.72
CA ILE A 271 -4.75 -7.42 6.63
C ILE A 271 -5.88 -7.90 5.70
N LEU A 272 -5.83 -9.16 5.26
CA LEU A 272 -6.90 -9.75 4.47
C LEU A 272 -8.25 -9.69 5.19
N GLU A 273 -8.26 -10.09 6.46
CA GLU A 273 -9.48 -10.07 7.29
C GLU A 273 -10.09 -8.66 7.36
N SER A 274 -9.29 -7.64 7.66
CA SER A 274 -9.76 -6.26 7.81
C SER A 274 -10.29 -5.70 6.49
N TYR A 275 -9.59 -5.93 5.37
CA TYR A 275 -10.10 -5.54 4.05
C TYR A 275 -11.44 -6.21 3.73
N LEU A 276 -11.56 -7.53 3.92
CA LEU A 276 -12.80 -8.24 3.63
C LEU A 276 -13.94 -7.79 4.54
N ARG A 277 -13.67 -7.50 5.82
CA ARG A 277 -14.66 -6.93 6.76
C ARG A 277 -15.14 -5.56 6.28
N GLY A 278 -14.22 -4.64 5.99
CA GLY A 278 -14.53 -3.29 5.55
C GLY A 278 -15.30 -3.28 4.21
N LEU A 279 -14.81 -4.00 3.21
CA LEU A 279 -15.46 -4.07 1.89
C LEU A 279 -16.85 -4.72 1.94
N ARG A 280 -17.05 -5.76 2.78
CA ARG A 280 -18.39 -6.36 2.97
C ARG A 280 -19.35 -5.41 3.66
N ALA A 281 -18.85 -4.55 4.56
CA ALA A 281 -19.66 -3.54 5.25
C ALA A 281 -20.09 -2.37 4.34
N ALA A 282 -19.38 -2.12 3.23
CA ALA A 282 -19.62 -0.99 2.32
C ALA A 282 -21.07 -0.88 1.89
N GLN A 283 -21.65 0.32 2.01
CA GLN A 283 -23.02 0.64 1.63
C GLN A 283 -23.09 1.68 0.51
N ARG A 284 -22.26 2.72 0.58
CA ARG A 284 -22.36 3.89 -0.30
C ARG A 284 -21.17 4.06 -1.21
N PHE A 285 -19.94 3.90 -0.70
CA PHE A 285 -18.78 4.01 -1.56
C PHE A 285 -17.59 3.19 -1.05
N VAL A 286 -16.73 2.84 -2.00
CA VAL A 286 -15.41 2.27 -1.77
C VAL A 286 -14.41 3.08 -2.57
N TYR A 287 -13.35 3.53 -1.92
CA TYR A 287 -12.20 4.18 -2.53
C TYR A 287 -10.95 3.35 -2.25
N LEU A 288 -10.22 2.96 -3.30
CA LEU A 288 -8.98 2.20 -3.17
C LEU A 288 -7.90 2.84 -4.04
N GLU A 289 -6.77 3.16 -3.42
CA GLU A 289 -5.51 3.40 -4.12
C GLU A 289 -4.60 2.22 -3.89
N ASN A 290 -4.07 1.64 -4.95
CA ASN A 290 -3.16 0.52 -4.82
C ASN A 290 -2.28 0.37 -6.07
N GLN A 291 -1.12 -0.22 -5.88
CA GLN A 291 -0.22 -0.55 -6.98
C GLN A 291 -0.78 -1.69 -7.83
N PHE A 292 -1.46 -2.65 -7.20
CA PHE A 292 -2.00 -3.85 -7.82
C PHE A 292 -3.43 -4.15 -7.36
N LEU A 293 -4.20 -4.84 -8.19
CA LEU A 293 -5.54 -5.31 -7.85
C LEU A 293 -5.82 -6.64 -8.56
N TRP A 294 -5.38 -7.76 -7.96
CA TRP A 294 -5.66 -9.09 -8.51
C TRP A 294 -5.97 -10.17 -7.45
N SER A 295 -6.12 -9.83 -6.16
CA SER A 295 -6.58 -10.79 -5.15
C SER A 295 -7.99 -11.29 -5.49
N PRO A 296 -8.19 -12.60 -5.70
CA PRO A 296 -9.49 -13.14 -6.02
C PRO A 296 -10.52 -12.93 -4.89
N GLU A 297 -10.08 -12.91 -3.64
CA GLU A 297 -10.94 -12.69 -2.47
C GLU A 297 -11.49 -11.26 -2.43
N ILE A 298 -10.63 -10.27 -2.64
CA ILE A 298 -11.01 -8.84 -2.71
C ILE A 298 -11.95 -8.61 -3.90
N LEU A 299 -11.56 -9.13 -5.06
CA LEU A 299 -12.33 -8.96 -6.29
C LEU A 299 -13.71 -9.63 -6.23
N ALA A 300 -13.84 -10.76 -5.53
CA ALA A 300 -15.13 -11.41 -5.34
C ALA A 300 -16.13 -10.48 -4.63
N VAL A 301 -15.68 -9.80 -3.57
CA VAL A 301 -16.52 -8.83 -2.84
C VAL A 301 -16.86 -7.62 -3.71
N LEU A 302 -15.87 -7.04 -4.41
CA LEU A 302 -16.11 -5.88 -5.27
C LEU A 302 -17.05 -6.22 -6.44
N ARG A 303 -16.90 -7.38 -7.08
CA ARG A 303 -17.83 -7.87 -8.12
C ARG A 303 -19.24 -8.02 -7.59
N GLU A 304 -19.40 -8.59 -6.39
CA GLU A 304 -20.72 -8.73 -5.77
C GLU A 304 -21.38 -7.38 -5.52
N LYS A 305 -20.64 -6.41 -4.96
CA LYS A 305 -21.14 -5.04 -4.72
C LYS A 305 -21.53 -4.30 -6.00
N LEU A 306 -20.82 -4.51 -7.10
CA LEU A 306 -21.17 -3.92 -8.39
C LEU A 306 -22.38 -4.60 -9.05
N ALA A 307 -22.44 -5.93 -9.00
CA ALA A 307 -23.55 -6.69 -9.58
C ALA A 307 -24.86 -6.53 -8.79
N ARG A 308 -24.78 -6.34 -7.48
CA ARG A 308 -25.90 -6.14 -6.56
C ARG A 308 -25.57 -5.00 -5.60
N PRO A 309 -25.65 -3.74 -6.08
CA PRO A 309 -25.22 -2.60 -5.27
C PRO A 309 -26.11 -2.47 -4.02
N PRO A 310 -25.48 -2.18 -2.85
CA PRO A 310 -26.22 -2.03 -1.59
C PRO A 310 -27.21 -0.86 -1.64
N THR A 311 -26.86 0.21 -2.36
CA THR A 311 -27.70 1.38 -2.59
C THR A 311 -27.60 1.82 -4.06
N PRO A 312 -28.58 2.56 -4.60
CA PRO A 312 -28.50 3.10 -5.97
C PRO A 312 -27.27 4.00 -6.18
N ASP A 313 -26.85 4.71 -5.12
CA ASP A 313 -25.75 5.67 -5.15
C ASP A 313 -24.40 5.04 -4.82
N PHE A 314 -24.30 3.71 -4.79
CA PHE A 314 -23.02 3.05 -4.55
C PHE A 314 -22.00 3.41 -5.63
N ARG A 315 -20.79 3.79 -5.22
CA ARG A 315 -19.65 4.08 -6.12
C ARG A 315 -18.41 3.31 -5.69
N LEU A 316 -17.69 2.78 -6.69
CA LEU A 316 -16.37 2.17 -6.53
C LEU A 316 -15.36 2.98 -7.33
N VAL A 317 -14.45 3.65 -6.63
CA VAL A 317 -13.36 4.44 -7.22
C VAL A 317 -12.04 3.74 -6.97
N LEU A 318 -11.30 3.50 -8.04
CA LEU A 318 -9.98 2.88 -8.02
C LEU A 318 -8.96 3.86 -8.61
N VAL A 319 -7.84 4.06 -7.93
CA VAL A 319 -6.69 4.81 -8.44
C VAL A 319 -5.49 3.86 -8.50
N LEU A 320 -5.01 3.60 -9.71
CA LEU A 320 -4.00 2.57 -10.00
C LEU A 320 -2.94 3.16 -10.95
N PRO A 321 -1.71 2.64 -10.96
CA PRO A 321 -0.70 3.10 -11.93
C PRO A 321 -1.11 2.79 -13.37
N ALA A 322 -0.80 3.69 -14.30
CA ALA A 322 -1.08 3.50 -15.72
C ALA A 322 -0.42 2.21 -16.27
N ARG A 323 0.74 1.87 -15.75
CA ARG A 323 1.45 0.61 -16.00
C ARG A 323 2.21 0.24 -14.73
N PRO A 324 1.76 -0.73 -13.95
CA PRO A 324 2.56 -1.29 -12.87
C PRO A 324 3.79 -2.02 -13.45
N ASP A 325 4.86 -2.10 -12.69
CA ASP A 325 6.12 -2.74 -13.11
C ASP A 325 5.92 -4.23 -13.37
N ASN A 326 5.04 -4.87 -12.60
CA ASN A 326 4.63 -6.27 -12.74
C ASN A 326 3.10 -6.38 -12.77
N GLY A 327 2.56 -7.49 -13.26
CA GLY A 327 1.13 -7.80 -13.16
C GLY A 327 0.18 -6.81 -13.85
N ALA A 328 0.66 -6.05 -14.85
CA ALA A 328 -0.19 -5.11 -15.59
C ALA A 328 -1.37 -5.79 -16.28
N ASP A 329 -1.13 -6.96 -16.87
CA ASP A 329 -2.16 -7.73 -17.58
C ASP A 329 -3.15 -8.36 -16.58
N ASP A 330 -2.68 -8.75 -15.39
CA ASP A 330 -3.50 -9.30 -14.32
C ASP A 330 -4.47 -8.27 -13.77
N THR A 331 -3.97 -7.12 -13.36
CA THR A 331 -4.80 -6.01 -12.89
C THR A 331 -5.84 -5.62 -13.96
N ARG A 332 -5.45 -5.53 -15.23
CA ARG A 332 -6.39 -5.18 -16.31
C ARG A 332 -7.41 -6.26 -16.62
N GLY A 333 -7.01 -7.53 -16.59
CA GLY A 333 -7.93 -8.65 -16.69
C GLY A 333 -8.98 -8.61 -15.59
N GLN A 334 -8.55 -8.39 -14.36
CA GLN A 334 -9.46 -8.31 -13.20
C GLN A 334 -10.37 -7.08 -13.25
N LEU A 335 -9.87 -5.92 -13.68
CA LEU A 335 -10.71 -4.74 -13.93
C LEU A 335 -11.78 -5.01 -14.98
N GLY A 336 -11.48 -5.79 -16.01
CA GLY A 336 -12.45 -6.27 -17.00
C GLY A 336 -13.61 -7.04 -16.35
N THR A 337 -13.34 -7.85 -15.32
CA THR A 337 -14.39 -8.58 -14.57
C THR A 337 -15.27 -7.63 -13.74
N LEU A 338 -14.69 -6.58 -13.15
CA LEU A 338 -15.46 -5.54 -12.43
C LEU A 338 -16.35 -4.74 -13.38
N VAL A 339 -15.82 -4.35 -14.56
CA VAL A 339 -16.63 -3.67 -15.61
C VAL A 339 -17.80 -4.55 -16.06
N GLN A 340 -17.59 -5.86 -16.19
CA GLN A 340 -18.67 -6.80 -16.52
C GLN A 340 -19.71 -6.87 -15.40
N ALA A 341 -19.29 -6.87 -14.14
CA ALA A 341 -20.20 -6.91 -12.99
C ALA A 341 -21.01 -5.62 -12.83
N ASP A 342 -20.45 -4.45 -13.13
CA ASP A 342 -21.14 -3.17 -13.12
C ASP A 342 -22.16 -3.04 -14.28
N GLY A 343 -21.88 -3.70 -15.42
CA GLY A 343 -22.73 -3.62 -16.61
C GLY A 343 -22.84 -2.19 -17.14
N ASP A 344 -24.06 -1.68 -17.20
CA ASP A 344 -24.36 -0.30 -17.59
C ASP A 344 -24.63 0.61 -16.36
N GLY A 345 -24.27 0.14 -15.14
CA GLY A 345 -24.55 0.83 -13.88
C GLY A 345 -23.76 2.13 -13.68
N GLY A 346 -22.61 2.25 -14.32
CA GLY A 346 -21.77 3.44 -14.21
C GLY A 346 -21.26 3.72 -12.79
N ARG A 347 -21.15 2.68 -11.95
CA ARG A 347 -20.75 2.77 -10.54
C ARG A 347 -19.25 2.64 -10.37
N LEU A 348 -18.59 1.93 -11.29
CA LEU A 348 -17.15 1.74 -11.30
C LEU A 348 -16.43 2.88 -12.00
N LEU A 349 -15.46 3.47 -11.33
CA LEU A 349 -14.53 4.45 -11.91
C LEU A 349 -13.10 4.00 -11.62
N ALA A 350 -12.34 3.64 -12.64
CA ALA A 350 -10.92 3.31 -12.52
C ALA A 350 -10.07 4.39 -13.19
N CYS A 351 -9.17 4.99 -12.40
CA CYS A 351 -8.36 6.14 -12.79
C CYS A 351 -6.87 5.88 -12.61
N THR A 352 -6.09 6.77 -13.19
CA THR A 352 -4.64 6.90 -13.01
C THR A 352 -4.24 8.37 -13.02
N LEU A 353 -3.00 8.65 -12.60
CA LEU A 353 -2.47 9.99 -12.47
C LEU A 353 -1.34 10.26 -13.48
N TYR A 354 -1.22 11.52 -13.89
CA TYR A 354 -0.13 12.00 -14.74
C TYR A 354 0.46 13.30 -14.22
N ALA A 355 1.76 13.44 -14.29
CA ALA A 355 2.45 14.72 -14.19
C ALA A 355 2.26 15.49 -15.50
N ILE A 356 1.69 16.68 -15.41
CA ILE A 356 1.34 17.53 -16.54
C ILE A 356 2.14 18.85 -16.52
N GLY A 357 2.14 19.58 -17.63
CA GLY A 357 2.76 20.91 -17.73
C GLY A 357 4.21 20.91 -18.26
N GLY A 358 4.78 19.73 -18.58
CA GLY A 358 6.05 19.62 -19.29
C GLY A 358 5.91 19.57 -20.81
N GLU A 359 6.99 19.19 -21.52
CA GLU A 359 6.94 18.93 -22.96
C GLU A 359 5.98 17.79 -23.33
N LYS A 360 5.93 16.77 -22.46
CA LYS A 360 4.96 15.67 -22.52
C LYS A 360 4.47 15.32 -21.13
N ASP A 361 3.31 14.70 -21.07
CA ASP A 361 2.79 14.15 -19.83
C ASP A 361 3.50 12.86 -19.46
N TRP A 362 3.86 12.71 -18.20
CA TRP A 362 4.47 11.51 -17.65
C TRP A 362 3.49 10.80 -16.71
N PRO A 363 3.40 9.45 -16.74
CA PRO A 363 2.61 8.77 -15.72
C PRO A 363 3.18 9.04 -14.33
N VAL A 364 2.30 9.26 -13.35
CA VAL A 364 2.66 9.21 -11.93
C VAL A 364 2.46 7.77 -11.48
N TYR A 365 3.47 7.19 -10.85
CA TYR A 365 3.38 5.82 -10.35
C TYR A 365 2.61 5.80 -9.04
N VAL A 366 1.37 5.33 -9.08
CA VAL A 366 0.53 5.17 -7.89
C VAL A 366 1.03 3.96 -7.11
N HIS A 367 1.69 4.22 -6.00
CA HIS A 367 2.25 3.19 -5.11
C HIS A 367 1.54 3.18 -3.74
N ALA A 368 0.66 4.13 -3.47
CA ALA A 368 -0.15 4.19 -2.26
C ALA A 368 -0.94 2.90 -2.04
N LYS A 369 -1.10 2.51 -0.78
CA LYS A 369 -1.96 1.41 -0.35
C LYS A 369 -2.95 1.96 0.66
N VAL A 370 -4.02 2.55 0.12
CA VAL A 370 -5.08 3.21 0.86
C VAL A 370 -6.43 2.58 0.53
N GLY A 371 -7.22 2.31 1.56
CA GLY A 371 -8.61 1.90 1.41
C GLY A 371 -9.51 2.75 2.31
N ILE A 372 -10.58 3.32 1.76
CA ILE A 372 -11.60 4.06 2.50
C ILE A 372 -12.98 3.54 2.10
N VAL A 373 -13.79 3.23 3.11
CA VAL A 373 -15.16 2.72 2.92
C VAL A 373 -16.13 3.59 3.70
N ASP A 374 -17.07 4.20 3.00
CA ASP A 374 -18.19 4.98 3.56
C ASP A 374 -17.76 6.11 4.54
N ASP A 375 -16.54 6.62 4.43
CA ASP A 375 -15.90 7.52 5.42
C ASP A 375 -15.97 6.99 6.88
N ALA A 376 -16.14 5.69 7.06
CA ALA A 376 -16.32 5.02 8.37
C ALA A 376 -15.29 3.93 8.65
N TRP A 377 -14.49 3.59 7.67
CA TRP A 377 -13.36 2.67 7.77
C TRP A 377 -12.24 3.13 6.85
N MET A 378 -11.03 3.09 7.36
CA MET A 378 -9.84 3.44 6.58
C MET A 378 -8.68 2.52 6.91
N THR A 379 -7.87 2.19 5.91
CA THR A 379 -6.57 1.54 6.07
C THR A 379 -5.50 2.24 5.24
N ILE A 380 -4.30 2.31 5.80
CA ILE A 380 -3.07 2.78 5.15
C ILE A 380 -1.96 1.82 5.52
N GLY A 381 -1.12 1.42 4.58
CA GLY A 381 0.01 0.54 4.91
C GLY A 381 0.88 0.16 3.73
N SER A 382 1.53 -0.99 3.84
CA SER A 382 2.43 -1.50 2.82
C SER A 382 1.81 -2.55 1.90
N ALA A 383 0.65 -3.12 2.28
CA ALA A 383 0.08 -4.28 1.61
C ALA A 383 -0.62 -3.95 0.29
N ASN A 384 -0.17 -4.57 -0.78
CA ASN A 384 -0.85 -4.59 -2.06
C ASN A 384 -2.10 -5.48 -2.04
N LEU A 385 -3.06 -5.21 -2.93
CA LEU A 385 -4.27 -6.03 -3.11
C LEU A 385 -4.00 -7.20 -4.05
N ASN A 386 -2.98 -7.99 -3.71
CA ASN A 386 -2.54 -9.18 -4.44
C ASN A 386 -2.27 -10.36 -3.50
N GLU A 387 -1.98 -11.52 -4.07
CA GLU A 387 -1.71 -12.75 -3.30
C GLU A 387 -0.39 -12.68 -2.52
N HIS A 388 0.59 -11.93 -3.02
CA HIS A 388 1.87 -11.75 -2.34
C HIS A 388 1.65 -11.07 -1.00
N SER A 389 1.13 -9.86 -0.99
CA SER A 389 0.95 -9.07 0.23
C SER A 389 -0.09 -9.64 1.18
N LEU A 390 -1.17 -10.28 0.67
CA LEU A 390 -2.24 -10.78 1.53
C LEU A 390 -1.96 -12.16 2.15
N PHE A 391 -0.98 -12.93 1.61
CA PHE A 391 -0.74 -14.30 2.06
C PHE A 391 0.73 -14.67 2.27
N ASN A 392 1.68 -14.02 1.64
CA ASN A 392 3.02 -14.57 1.46
C ASN A 392 4.18 -13.65 1.85
N ASP A 393 4.03 -12.33 1.70
CA ASP A 393 5.01 -11.34 2.13
C ASP A 393 4.75 -10.91 3.59
N THR A 394 5.71 -10.26 4.23
CA THR A 394 5.42 -9.58 5.49
C THR A 394 4.98 -8.15 5.22
N GLU A 395 3.83 -7.81 5.76
CA GLU A 395 3.18 -6.52 5.54
C GLU A 395 2.64 -5.94 6.84
N MET A 396 2.50 -4.62 6.89
CA MET A 396 1.86 -3.93 7.99
C MET A 396 0.95 -2.81 7.48
N ASN A 397 -0.29 -2.81 7.97
CA ASN A 397 -1.24 -1.73 7.76
C ASN A 397 -1.77 -1.22 9.11
N LEU A 398 -2.10 0.07 9.16
CA LEU A 398 -2.99 0.60 10.17
C LEU A 398 -4.43 0.53 9.68
N VAL A 399 -5.35 0.36 10.62
CA VAL A 399 -6.79 0.36 10.36
C VAL A 399 -7.48 1.19 11.42
N THR A 400 -8.44 2.02 11.01
CA THR A 400 -9.28 2.80 11.93
C THR A 400 -10.73 2.85 11.46
N ARG A 401 -11.63 3.10 12.40
CA ARG A 401 -13.03 3.43 12.17
C ARG A 401 -13.36 4.88 12.53
N ASP A 402 -12.34 5.70 12.69
CA ASP A 402 -12.53 7.14 12.92
C ASP A 402 -13.01 7.82 11.65
N ALA A 403 -14.28 8.24 11.68
CA ALA A 403 -14.94 8.85 10.52
C ALA A 403 -14.35 10.22 10.18
N GLY A 404 -13.89 10.98 11.17
CA GLY A 404 -13.25 12.28 10.96
C GLY A 404 -11.94 12.15 10.20
N LEU A 405 -11.08 11.22 10.64
CA LEU A 405 -9.80 10.95 9.98
C LEU A 405 -9.99 10.35 8.58
N ALA A 406 -10.95 9.43 8.40
CA ALA A 406 -11.25 8.82 7.12
C ALA A 406 -11.75 9.88 6.10
N THR A 407 -12.71 10.73 6.51
CA THR A 407 -13.22 11.83 5.69
C THR A 407 -12.12 12.82 5.33
N GLN A 408 -11.33 13.27 6.32
CA GLN A 408 -10.23 14.21 6.08
C GLN A 408 -9.21 13.65 5.09
N THR A 409 -8.87 12.37 5.23
CA THR A 409 -7.93 11.69 4.32
C THR A 409 -8.48 11.63 2.90
N ARG A 410 -9.74 11.19 2.73
CA ARG A 410 -10.41 11.17 1.43
C ARG A 410 -10.39 12.54 0.76
N VAL A 411 -10.81 13.55 1.49
CA VAL A 411 -10.91 14.91 0.96
C VAL A 411 -9.56 15.47 0.55
N ARG A 412 -8.49 15.23 1.32
CA ARG A 412 -7.12 15.65 0.96
C ARG A 412 -6.64 14.95 -0.31
N LEU A 413 -6.79 13.62 -0.41
CA LEU A 413 -6.41 12.85 -1.60
C LEU A 413 -7.21 13.28 -2.82
N TRP A 414 -8.52 13.48 -2.68
CA TRP A 414 -9.37 13.91 -3.78
C TRP A 414 -9.06 15.33 -4.26
N ALA A 415 -8.80 16.27 -3.33
CA ALA A 415 -8.38 17.63 -3.67
C ALA A 415 -7.08 17.63 -4.49
N GLU A 416 -6.14 16.78 -4.11
CA GLU A 416 -4.88 16.59 -4.83
C GLU A 416 -5.09 16.02 -6.23
N HIS A 417 -5.78 14.87 -6.34
CA HIS A 417 -5.95 14.17 -7.62
C HIS A 417 -6.78 14.98 -8.62
N LEU A 418 -7.80 15.66 -8.13
CA LEU A 418 -8.71 16.48 -8.95
C LEU A 418 -8.17 17.89 -9.20
N GLN A 419 -7.11 18.31 -8.49
CA GLN A 419 -6.59 19.69 -8.52
C GLN A 419 -7.69 20.71 -8.19
N ARG A 420 -8.47 20.43 -7.14
CA ARG A 420 -9.60 21.23 -6.66
C ARG A 420 -9.40 21.65 -5.22
N PRO A 421 -9.96 22.80 -4.81
CA PRO A 421 -10.05 23.16 -3.40
C PRO A 421 -10.76 22.09 -2.59
N VAL A 422 -10.43 21.98 -1.31
CA VAL A 422 -10.96 20.98 -0.37
C VAL A 422 -12.49 21.07 -0.26
N ASP A 423 -13.06 22.27 -0.23
CA ASP A 423 -14.49 22.53 -0.13
C ASP A 423 -15.29 22.02 -1.35
N GLU A 424 -14.69 22.01 -2.54
CA GLU A 424 -15.32 21.47 -3.75
C GLU A 424 -15.43 19.91 -3.75
N VAL A 425 -14.62 19.24 -2.94
CA VAL A 425 -14.54 17.75 -2.90
C VAL A 425 -14.95 17.17 -1.55
N ALA A 426 -15.29 18.01 -0.57
CA ALA A 426 -15.72 17.59 0.76
C ALA A 426 -17.17 17.08 0.82
N GLY A 427 -17.95 17.25 -0.24
CA GLY A 427 -19.35 16.87 -0.32
C GLY A 427 -19.61 15.36 -0.28
N ASP A 428 -20.86 14.99 -0.55
CA ASP A 428 -21.26 13.59 -0.68
C ASP A 428 -20.39 12.85 -1.70
N PRO A 429 -19.82 11.70 -1.35
CA PRO A 429 -18.90 10.99 -2.23
C PRO A 429 -19.49 10.63 -3.60
N ALA A 430 -20.74 10.19 -3.68
CA ALA A 430 -21.37 9.83 -4.94
C ALA A 430 -21.55 11.05 -5.85
N ASP A 431 -21.98 12.17 -5.27
CA ASP A 431 -22.13 13.44 -5.99
C ASP A 431 -20.78 13.93 -6.53
N VAL A 432 -19.73 13.92 -5.73
CA VAL A 432 -18.39 14.33 -6.15
C VAL A 432 -17.84 13.40 -7.24
N VAL A 433 -18.06 12.09 -7.12
CA VAL A 433 -17.68 11.13 -8.16
C VAL A 433 -18.39 11.43 -9.48
N ASP A 434 -19.69 11.65 -9.43
CA ASP A 434 -20.48 11.85 -10.66
C ASP A 434 -20.26 13.22 -11.30
N ARG A 435 -20.11 14.28 -10.50
CA ARG A 435 -20.02 15.66 -11.00
C ARG A 435 -18.59 16.16 -11.23
N VAL A 436 -17.59 15.56 -10.58
CA VAL A 436 -16.21 16.05 -10.66
C VAL A 436 -15.27 14.98 -11.20
N TRP A 437 -15.20 13.79 -10.56
CA TRP A 437 -14.26 12.73 -10.95
C TRP A 437 -14.51 12.24 -12.37
N LYS A 438 -15.74 11.82 -12.68
CA LYS A 438 -16.08 11.25 -14.00
C LYS A 438 -15.88 12.24 -15.14
N PRO A 439 -16.40 13.49 -15.09
CA PRO A 439 -16.18 14.44 -16.17
C PRO A 439 -14.69 14.70 -16.43
N ILE A 440 -13.89 14.95 -15.38
CA ILE A 440 -12.46 15.19 -15.53
C ILE A 440 -11.77 13.96 -16.13
N ALA A 441 -11.98 12.77 -15.54
CA ALA A 441 -11.29 11.55 -15.98
C ALA A 441 -11.60 11.20 -17.45
N HIS A 442 -12.87 11.32 -17.86
CA HIS A 442 -13.29 11.06 -19.23
C HIS A 442 -12.73 12.10 -20.20
N GLU A 443 -12.81 13.39 -19.88
CA GLU A 443 -12.27 14.45 -20.74
C GLU A 443 -10.78 14.24 -20.97
N GLN A 444 -10.00 13.98 -19.90
CA GLN A 444 -8.55 13.79 -20.05
C GLN A 444 -8.21 12.54 -20.88
N ALA A 445 -8.98 11.47 -20.75
CA ALA A 445 -8.80 10.28 -21.58
C ALA A 445 -9.07 10.57 -23.07
N GLU A 446 -10.12 11.34 -23.38
CA GLU A 446 -10.42 11.74 -24.75
C GLU A 446 -9.39 12.71 -25.34
N ARG A 447 -8.92 13.70 -24.52
CA ARG A 447 -7.83 14.59 -24.93
C ARG A 447 -6.56 13.80 -25.32
N ARG A 448 -6.18 12.81 -24.51
CA ARG A 448 -5.04 11.94 -24.80
C ARG A 448 -5.20 11.13 -26.09
N LYS A 449 -6.40 10.60 -26.36
CA LYS A 449 -6.71 9.90 -27.61
C LYS A 449 -6.57 10.81 -28.84
N ARG A 450 -6.90 12.10 -28.70
CA ARG A 450 -6.75 13.10 -29.77
C ARG A 450 -5.35 13.71 -29.86
N GLY A 451 -4.41 13.32 -28.98
CA GLY A 451 -3.07 13.90 -28.90
C GLY A 451 -3.03 15.33 -28.36
N GLU A 452 -4.09 15.76 -27.68
CA GLU A 452 -4.17 17.08 -27.07
C GLU A 452 -3.47 17.10 -25.70
N ARG A 453 -2.98 18.27 -25.29
CA ARG A 453 -2.40 18.46 -23.96
C ARG A 453 -3.43 18.23 -22.86
N ALA A 454 -3.04 17.49 -21.81
CA ALA A 454 -3.85 17.34 -20.63
C ALA A 454 -3.96 18.67 -19.86
N THR A 455 -5.13 18.90 -19.24
CA THR A 455 -5.40 20.05 -18.37
C THR A 455 -5.48 19.65 -16.90
N HIS A 456 -5.71 18.36 -16.61
CA HIS A 456 -5.75 17.77 -15.27
C HIS A 456 -4.91 16.49 -15.22
N ARG A 457 -4.39 16.18 -14.04
CA ARG A 457 -3.56 14.98 -13.82
C ARG A 457 -4.35 13.69 -13.81
N LEU A 458 -5.60 13.71 -13.34
CA LEU A 458 -6.48 12.56 -13.31
C LEU A 458 -6.93 12.18 -14.72
N SER A 459 -6.92 10.90 -15.04
CA SER A 459 -7.44 10.36 -16.29
C SER A 459 -8.04 8.97 -16.06
N MET A 460 -8.94 8.55 -16.94
CA MET A 460 -9.35 7.13 -16.95
C MET A 460 -8.14 6.23 -17.14
N LEU A 461 -8.12 5.13 -16.42
CA LEU A 461 -7.07 4.12 -16.56
C LEU A 461 -7.10 3.53 -17.98
N PRO A 462 -6.01 3.60 -18.75
CA PRO A 462 -5.99 3.10 -20.12
C PRO A 462 -6.00 1.57 -20.19
N GLY A 463 -6.58 1.03 -21.26
CA GLY A 463 -6.48 -0.40 -21.61
C GLY A 463 -7.36 -1.33 -20.77
N ILE A 464 -8.35 -0.79 -20.05
CA ILE A 464 -9.41 -1.62 -19.48
C ILE A 464 -10.21 -2.19 -20.63
N SER A 465 -10.07 -3.48 -20.88
CA SER A 465 -10.90 -4.18 -21.84
C SER A 465 -11.71 -5.26 -21.12
N ARG A 466 -12.92 -5.53 -21.62
CA ARG A 466 -13.73 -6.69 -21.20
C ARG A 466 -13.08 -8.03 -21.62
N ARG A 467 -11.92 -8.01 -22.22
CA ARG A 467 -11.11 -9.17 -22.58
C ARG A 467 -10.15 -9.44 -21.43
N SER A 468 -10.59 -10.23 -20.48
CA SER A 468 -9.73 -10.69 -19.40
C SER A 468 -8.70 -11.68 -19.93
N ARG A 469 -7.43 -11.36 -19.85
CA ARG A 469 -6.35 -12.34 -20.04
C ARG A 469 -6.01 -12.93 -18.68
N LEU A 470 -6.89 -13.77 -18.16
CA LEU A 470 -6.76 -14.40 -16.84
C LEU A 470 -5.69 -15.51 -16.81
N LEU A 471 -5.18 -15.94 -17.96
CA LEU A 471 -4.24 -17.06 -18.08
C LEU A 471 -2.80 -16.74 -17.68
N LEU A 472 -2.37 -15.48 -17.80
CA LEU A 472 -0.97 -15.08 -17.53
C LEU A 472 -0.75 -14.72 -16.05
N GLY A 473 -1.81 -14.35 -15.32
CA GLY A 473 -1.73 -13.87 -13.95
C GLY A 473 -1.03 -14.77 -12.97
N PRO A 474 -1.44 -16.04 -12.85
CA PRO A 474 -0.80 -16.95 -11.90
C PRO A 474 0.68 -17.25 -12.20
N LEU A 475 1.11 -17.07 -13.44
CA LEU A 475 2.52 -17.23 -13.82
C LEU A 475 3.35 -15.97 -13.55
N GLN A 476 2.75 -14.78 -13.63
CA GLN A 476 3.42 -13.52 -13.29
C GLN A 476 3.47 -13.28 -11.78
N GLY A 477 2.48 -13.74 -11.02
CA GLY A 477 2.49 -13.74 -9.55
C GLY A 477 3.58 -14.62 -8.91
N LEU A 478 4.43 -15.27 -9.69
CA LEU A 478 5.65 -15.93 -9.23
C LEU A 478 6.85 -14.97 -9.14
N VAL A 479 6.73 -13.75 -9.65
CA VAL A 479 7.80 -12.75 -9.61
C VAL A 479 7.62 -11.89 -8.34
N VAL A 480 8.72 -11.65 -7.63
CA VAL A 480 8.75 -10.82 -6.41
C VAL A 480 8.12 -9.45 -6.69
N ASP A 481 7.25 -8.98 -5.80
CA ASP A 481 6.73 -7.61 -5.79
C ASP A 481 7.91 -6.62 -5.75
N ALA A 482 8.09 -5.84 -6.82
CA ALA A 482 9.18 -4.88 -6.96
C ALA A 482 8.60 -3.47 -7.17
#